data_bc7a9d95690f335b7711df85f8cb498f
#
_entry.id   bc7a9d95690f335b7711df85f8cb498f
#
_cell.length_a   1.000
_cell.length_b   1.000
_cell.length_c   1.000
_cell.angle_alpha   90.00
_cell.angle_beta   90.00
_cell.angle_gamma   90.00
#
_symmetry.space_group_name_H-M   'P 1'
#
loop_
_entity.id
_entity.type
_entity.pdbx_description
1 polymer ?
#
loop_
_entity_poly.entity_id
_entity_poly.type
_entity_poly.pdbx_seq_one_letter_code
_entity_poly.pdbx_strand_id
1 'polypeptide(L)'
;MVRHGQASFGTGNYDRLSALGERQGVWLGEYFGERGMAFDRVVTGSMVRHRQTADAIFRGMGSAAACEEDPRLNEYDFHALYGALGEDRRAFKALAGGSVHDFYKGLKQALRLWSEDALAGPLPESWGQFQQRVAAARENIQGRGGRRVLVISSGGPMGAFAQQ
;
A
#
# COMPACT_ATOMS: atom_id res chain seq x y z
N MET A 1 -10.94 -3.66 -3.91
CA MET A 1 -9.67 -3.06 -3.49
C MET A 1 -8.54 -4.02 -3.81
N VAL A 2 -7.39 -3.53 -4.30
CA VAL A 2 -6.25 -4.34 -4.74
C VAL A 2 -4.98 -3.79 -4.08
N ARG A 3 -4.15 -4.69 -3.54
CA ARG A 3 -2.81 -4.35 -3.09
C ARG A 3 -1.89 -4.22 -4.31
N HIS A 4 -0.98 -3.27 -4.28
CA HIS A 4 0.06 -3.15 -5.32
C HIS A 4 0.82 -4.46 -5.53
N GLY A 5 1.32 -4.69 -6.73
CA GLY A 5 2.20 -5.81 -7.06
C GLY A 5 3.49 -5.82 -6.22
N GLN A 6 4.26 -6.89 -6.30
CA GLN A 6 5.51 -7.00 -5.55
C GLN A 6 6.41 -5.77 -5.80
N ALA A 7 6.79 -5.07 -4.73
CA ALA A 7 7.74 -3.97 -4.80
C ALA A 7 9.18 -4.50 -4.90
N SER A 8 10.10 -3.66 -5.39
CA SER A 8 11.53 -3.93 -5.51
C SER A 8 12.23 -3.88 -4.14
N PHE A 9 11.95 -4.86 -3.29
CA PHE A 9 12.51 -4.95 -1.95
C PHE A 9 14.02 -5.18 -2.00
N GLY A 10 14.79 -4.48 -1.15
CA GLY A 10 16.25 -4.60 -1.10
C GLY A 10 17.01 -3.83 -2.18
N THR A 11 16.33 -3.07 -3.03
CA THR A 11 16.96 -2.14 -3.97
C THR A 11 16.93 -0.71 -3.43
N GLY A 12 17.76 0.18 -3.99
CA GLY A 12 17.80 1.59 -3.56
C GLY A 12 16.51 2.38 -3.80
N ASN A 13 15.51 1.79 -4.46
CA ASN A 13 14.20 2.40 -4.70
C ASN A 13 13.07 1.41 -4.46
N TYR A 14 12.65 1.32 -3.21
CA TYR A 14 11.53 0.45 -2.79
C TYR A 14 10.18 0.87 -3.37
N ASP A 15 9.99 2.14 -3.73
CA ASP A 15 8.72 2.63 -4.28
C ASP A 15 8.55 2.34 -5.78
N ARG A 16 9.01 1.16 -6.23
CA ARG A 16 8.79 0.68 -7.60
C ARG A 16 8.40 -0.80 -7.58
N LEU A 17 7.65 -1.22 -8.59
CA LEU A 17 7.39 -2.65 -8.78
C LEU A 17 8.66 -3.37 -9.22
N SER A 18 8.80 -4.63 -8.81
CA SER A 18 9.70 -5.58 -9.43
C SER A 18 9.12 -6.07 -10.77
N ALA A 19 9.95 -6.72 -11.59
CA ALA A 19 9.46 -7.36 -12.82
C ALA A 19 8.33 -8.37 -12.54
N LEU A 20 8.38 -9.06 -11.39
CA LEU A 20 7.28 -9.94 -10.97
C LEU A 20 6.04 -9.14 -10.58
N GLY A 21 6.21 -8.01 -9.88
CA GLY A 21 5.09 -7.13 -9.50
C GLY A 21 4.36 -6.57 -10.71
N GLU A 22 5.07 -6.20 -11.77
CA GLU A 22 4.45 -5.80 -13.03
C GLU A 22 3.66 -6.95 -13.68
N ARG A 23 4.24 -8.15 -13.73
CA ARG A 23 3.53 -9.33 -14.25
C ARG A 23 2.28 -9.67 -13.45
N GLN A 24 2.34 -9.55 -12.11
CA GLN A 24 1.18 -9.75 -11.25
C GLN A 24 0.03 -8.78 -11.60
N GLY A 25 0.36 -7.52 -11.89
CA GLY A 25 -0.61 -6.54 -12.36
C GLY A 25 -1.23 -6.93 -13.71
N VAL A 26 -0.41 -7.35 -14.68
CA VAL A 26 -0.88 -7.81 -15.99
C VAL A 26 -1.81 -9.01 -15.86
N TRP A 27 -1.40 -10.05 -15.12
CA TRP A 27 -2.24 -11.24 -14.91
C TRP A 27 -3.60 -10.92 -14.26
N LEU A 28 -3.61 -10.00 -13.30
CA LEU A 28 -4.86 -9.54 -12.71
C LEU A 28 -5.73 -8.80 -13.73
N GLY A 29 -5.11 -8.01 -14.61
CA GLY A 29 -5.80 -7.33 -15.69
C GLY A 29 -6.39 -8.31 -16.71
N GLU A 30 -5.65 -9.32 -17.14
CA GLU A 30 -6.13 -10.42 -18.00
C GLU A 30 -7.33 -11.11 -17.36
N TYR A 31 -7.24 -11.46 -16.07
CA TYR A 31 -8.33 -12.04 -15.30
C TYR A 31 -9.59 -11.16 -15.31
N PHE A 32 -9.45 -9.83 -15.16
CA PHE A 32 -10.58 -8.92 -15.24
C PHE A 32 -11.15 -8.84 -16.65
N GLY A 33 -10.30 -8.78 -17.67
CA GLY A 33 -10.71 -8.75 -19.08
C GLY A 33 -11.50 -9.98 -19.50
N GLU A 34 -11.00 -11.18 -19.17
CA GLU A 34 -11.67 -12.46 -19.43
C GLU A 34 -13.08 -12.56 -18.83
N ARG A 35 -13.32 -11.84 -17.74
CA ARG A 35 -14.63 -11.80 -17.05
C ARG A 35 -15.49 -10.60 -17.42
N GLY A 36 -15.09 -9.84 -18.41
CA GLY A 36 -15.82 -8.64 -18.82
C GLY A 36 -15.98 -7.62 -17.69
N MET A 37 -15.04 -7.58 -16.75
CA MET A 37 -15.11 -6.61 -15.64
C MET A 37 -14.71 -5.23 -16.14
N ALA A 38 -15.59 -4.25 -15.93
CA ALA A 38 -15.32 -2.84 -16.16
C ALA A 38 -15.41 -2.07 -14.83
N PHE A 39 -14.64 -1.00 -14.74
CA PHE A 39 -14.62 -0.11 -13.58
C PHE A 39 -15.05 1.29 -14.01
N ASP A 40 -16.02 1.86 -13.29
CA ASP A 40 -16.52 3.22 -13.54
C ASP A 40 -15.50 4.28 -13.10
N ARG A 41 -14.72 3.93 -12.06
CA ARG A 41 -13.67 4.78 -11.49
C ARG A 41 -12.49 3.94 -11.04
N VAL A 42 -11.30 4.54 -11.11
CA VAL A 42 -10.05 3.97 -10.60
C VAL A 42 -9.40 4.97 -9.67
N VAL A 43 -9.19 4.57 -8.41
CA VAL A 43 -8.55 5.40 -7.40
C VAL A 43 -7.27 4.74 -6.93
N THR A 44 -6.17 5.48 -6.91
CA THR A 44 -4.87 4.98 -6.47
C THR A 44 -4.28 5.86 -5.38
N GLY A 45 -3.48 5.29 -4.48
CA GLY A 45 -2.53 6.12 -3.75
C GLY A 45 -1.51 6.76 -4.71
N SER A 46 -0.83 7.81 -4.27
CA SER A 46 0.13 8.56 -5.10
C SER A 46 1.53 7.92 -5.18
N MET A 47 1.77 6.78 -4.52
CA MET A 47 3.05 6.07 -4.59
C MET A 47 3.29 5.49 -5.98
N VAL A 48 4.56 5.49 -6.43
CA VAL A 48 4.92 5.00 -7.77
C VAL A 48 4.42 3.58 -8.00
N ARG A 49 4.60 2.69 -7.03
CA ARG A 49 4.14 1.30 -7.12
C ARG A 49 2.61 1.15 -7.26
N HIS A 50 1.84 2.11 -6.74
CA HIS A 50 0.37 2.11 -6.91
C HIS A 50 0.00 2.42 -8.36
N ARG A 51 0.59 3.47 -8.93
CA ARG A 51 0.38 3.86 -10.34
C ARG A 51 0.83 2.77 -11.29
N GLN A 52 2.05 2.23 -11.08
CA GLN A 52 2.57 1.13 -11.89
C GLN A 52 1.66 -0.11 -11.85
N THR A 53 1.04 -0.39 -10.70
CA THR A 53 0.07 -1.50 -10.59
C THR A 53 -1.18 -1.21 -11.40
N ALA A 54 -1.72 0.01 -11.34
CA ALA A 54 -2.85 0.40 -12.18
C ALA A 54 -2.53 0.23 -13.67
N ASP A 55 -1.41 0.79 -14.11
CA ASP A 55 -0.95 0.70 -15.51
C ASP A 55 -0.79 -0.75 -15.97
N ALA A 56 -0.24 -1.61 -15.12
CA ALA A 56 -0.07 -3.03 -15.42
C ALA A 56 -1.43 -3.76 -15.54
N ILE A 57 -2.38 -3.48 -14.63
CA ILE A 57 -3.74 -4.03 -14.69
C ILE A 57 -4.42 -3.63 -15.99
N PHE A 58 -4.43 -2.34 -16.34
CA PHE A 58 -5.10 -1.88 -17.56
C PHE A 58 -4.42 -2.37 -18.83
N ARG A 59 -3.10 -2.50 -18.83
CA ARG A 59 -2.37 -3.17 -19.91
C ARG A 59 -2.83 -4.62 -20.09
N GLY A 60 -3.01 -5.38 -19.00
CA GLY A 60 -3.54 -6.75 -19.05
C GLY A 60 -5.00 -6.82 -19.50
N MET A 61 -5.80 -5.80 -19.20
CA MET A 61 -7.19 -5.68 -19.69
C MET A 61 -7.28 -5.28 -21.18
N GLY A 62 -6.16 -4.93 -21.82
CA GLY A 62 -6.17 -4.36 -23.18
C GLY A 62 -6.88 -3.00 -23.27
N SER A 63 -6.88 -2.23 -22.19
CA SER A 63 -7.59 -0.96 -22.09
C SER A 63 -6.73 0.10 -21.37
N ALA A 64 -7.23 1.31 -21.29
CA ALA A 64 -6.64 2.39 -20.49
C ALA A 64 -7.72 3.02 -19.61
N ALA A 65 -7.33 3.50 -18.44
CA ALA A 65 -8.23 4.28 -17.58
C ALA A 65 -7.48 5.46 -16.97
N ALA A 66 -8.19 6.56 -16.80
CA ALA A 66 -7.72 7.66 -15.97
C ALA A 66 -7.80 7.24 -14.50
N CYS A 67 -6.71 7.47 -13.76
CA CYS A 67 -6.64 7.20 -12.33
C CYS A 67 -6.79 8.51 -11.54
N GLU A 68 -7.68 8.48 -10.55
CA GLU A 68 -7.76 9.52 -9.54
C GLU A 68 -6.71 9.21 -8.46
N GLU A 69 -5.81 10.15 -8.17
CA GLU A 69 -4.84 9.97 -7.08
C GLU A 69 -5.40 10.49 -5.76
N ASP A 70 -5.30 9.67 -4.72
CA ASP A 70 -5.62 10.04 -3.34
C ASP A 70 -4.48 9.65 -2.40
N PRO A 71 -3.64 10.62 -1.99
CA PRO A 71 -2.49 10.35 -1.11
C PRO A 71 -2.88 9.75 0.25
N ARG A 72 -4.15 9.89 0.66
CA ARG A 72 -4.66 9.28 1.90
C ARG A 72 -4.65 7.74 1.86
N LEU A 73 -4.51 7.15 0.66
CA LEU A 73 -4.36 5.71 0.43
C LEU A 73 -2.89 5.24 0.42
N ASN A 74 -1.93 6.14 0.69
CA ASN A 74 -0.51 5.77 0.77
C ASN A 74 -0.23 4.93 2.02
N GLU A 75 0.79 4.06 1.90
CA GLU A 75 1.30 3.32 3.05
C GLU A 75 1.85 4.27 4.11
N TYR A 76 1.82 3.88 5.37
CA TYR A 76 2.53 4.56 6.44
C TYR A 76 4.05 4.44 6.27
N ASP A 77 4.81 5.34 6.87
CA ASP A 77 6.27 5.28 6.85
C ASP A 77 6.80 4.21 7.83
N PHE A 78 6.97 2.99 7.32
CA PHE A 78 7.51 1.90 8.13
C PHE A 78 8.98 2.12 8.55
N HIS A 79 9.75 2.94 7.82
CA HIS A 79 11.12 3.28 8.21
C HIS A 79 11.11 4.16 9.46
N ALA A 80 10.20 5.13 9.53
CA ALA A 80 10.02 5.96 10.72
C ALA A 80 9.55 5.12 11.92
N LEU A 81 8.60 4.19 11.72
CA LEU A 81 8.13 3.29 12.77
C LEU A 81 9.27 2.39 13.30
N TYR A 82 10.09 1.84 12.41
CA TYR A 82 11.27 1.06 12.82
C TYR A 82 12.30 1.93 13.55
N GLY A 83 12.53 3.16 13.07
CA GLY A 83 13.42 4.10 13.72
C GLY A 83 13.01 4.42 15.16
N ALA A 84 11.70 4.44 15.41
CA ALA A 84 11.12 4.71 16.73
C ALA A 84 11.20 3.53 17.72
N LEU A 85 11.53 2.32 17.28
CA LEU A 85 11.81 1.17 18.15
C LEU A 85 13.13 1.30 18.95
N GLY A 86 13.91 2.36 18.76
CA GLY A 86 15.12 2.66 19.53
C GLY A 86 16.30 1.73 19.20
N GLU A 87 16.95 1.14 20.23
CA GLU A 87 18.17 0.34 20.07
C GLU A 87 17.96 -0.95 19.26
N ASP A 88 16.71 -1.37 19.05
CA ASP A 88 16.36 -2.47 18.14
C ASP A 88 16.56 -2.14 16.65
N ARG A 89 17.28 -1.05 16.33
CA ARG A 89 17.88 -0.82 15.00
C ARG A 89 18.70 -2.01 14.49
N ARG A 90 19.02 -2.99 15.34
CA ARG A 90 19.58 -4.28 14.92
C ARG A 90 18.66 -5.03 13.98
N ALA A 91 17.35 -4.92 14.16
CA ALA A 91 16.38 -5.51 13.22
C ALA A 91 16.47 -4.87 11.83
N PHE A 92 16.79 -3.57 11.74
CA PHE A 92 16.96 -2.87 10.45
C PHE A 92 18.32 -3.20 9.79
N LYS A 93 19.40 -3.37 10.57
CA LYS A 93 20.68 -3.90 10.06
C LYS A 93 20.54 -5.34 9.59
N ALA A 94 19.65 -6.12 10.20
CA ALA A 94 19.31 -7.46 9.75
C ALA A 94 18.61 -7.48 8.39
N LEU A 95 17.98 -6.38 7.94
CA LEU A 95 17.43 -6.26 6.58
C LEU A 95 18.53 -6.20 5.49
N ALA A 96 19.70 -5.70 5.80
CA ALA A 96 20.85 -5.74 4.88
C ALA A 96 21.50 -7.14 4.81
N GLY A 97 21.09 -8.09 5.66
CA GLY A 97 21.60 -9.46 5.73
C GLY A 97 20.80 -10.40 6.63
N GLY A 98 19.64 -9.98 7.15
CA GLY A 98 18.78 -10.75 8.04
C GLY A 98 17.62 -11.45 7.33
N SER A 99 16.92 -12.30 8.07
CA SER A 99 15.78 -13.03 7.51
C SER A 99 14.55 -12.13 7.32
N VAL A 100 13.78 -12.40 6.26
CA VAL A 100 12.47 -11.78 6.03
C VAL A 100 11.54 -11.97 7.25
N HIS A 101 11.71 -13.06 7.98
CA HIS A 101 10.96 -13.34 9.20
C HIS A 101 11.24 -12.31 10.31
N ASP A 102 12.52 -11.97 10.54
CA ASP A 102 12.91 -11.00 11.58
C ASP A 102 12.39 -9.60 11.24
N PHE A 103 12.38 -9.25 9.95
CA PHE A 103 11.76 -8.03 9.49
C PHE A 103 10.27 -7.97 9.85
N TYR A 104 9.51 -8.99 9.49
CA TYR A 104 8.06 -8.98 9.78
C TYR A 104 7.77 -9.05 11.29
N LYS A 105 8.61 -9.71 12.08
CA LYS A 105 8.49 -9.72 13.55
C LYS A 105 8.67 -8.33 14.15
N GLY A 106 9.70 -7.60 13.73
CA GLY A 106 9.93 -6.21 14.15
C GLY A 106 8.83 -5.26 13.67
N LEU A 107 8.39 -5.39 12.40
CA LEU A 107 7.30 -4.58 11.88
C LEU A 107 5.99 -4.78 12.67
N LYS A 108 5.68 -6.04 13.00
CA LYS A 108 4.50 -6.36 13.83
C LYS A 108 4.58 -5.72 15.22
N GLN A 109 5.75 -5.74 15.84
CA GLN A 109 5.98 -5.07 17.12
C GLN A 109 5.83 -3.54 17.00
N ALA A 110 6.43 -2.92 15.97
CA ALA A 110 6.33 -1.49 15.74
C ALA A 110 4.87 -1.06 15.52
N LEU A 111 4.13 -1.80 14.69
CA LEU A 111 2.71 -1.53 14.44
C LEU A 111 1.85 -1.65 15.70
N ARG A 112 2.12 -2.65 16.55
CA ARG A 112 1.41 -2.79 17.82
C ARG A 112 1.65 -1.58 18.72
N LEU A 113 2.91 -1.21 18.95
CA LEU A 113 3.27 -0.08 19.78
C LEU A 113 2.74 1.25 19.21
N TRP A 114 2.74 1.39 17.88
CA TRP A 114 2.16 2.55 17.23
C TRP A 114 0.65 2.63 17.45
N SER A 115 -0.07 1.52 17.34
CA SER A 115 -1.51 1.48 17.59
C SER A 115 -1.91 1.72 19.05
N GLU A 116 -0.97 1.54 19.98
CA GLU A 116 -1.11 1.81 21.41
C GLU A 116 -0.57 3.19 21.83
N ASP A 117 -0.14 4.05 20.86
CA ASP A 117 0.58 5.31 21.07
C ASP A 117 1.81 5.18 21.98
N ALA A 118 2.45 4.00 21.97
CA ALA A 118 3.58 3.64 22.83
C ALA A 118 4.95 3.76 22.13
N LEU A 119 5.01 4.22 20.86
CA LEU A 119 6.28 4.53 20.20
C LEU A 119 6.80 5.90 20.63
N ALA A 120 8.07 5.96 21.04
CA ALA A 120 8.74 7.18 21.40
C ALA A 120 9.34 7.89 20.17
N GLY A 121 9.32 9.23 20.16
CA GLY A 121 9.97 10.06 19.15
C GLY A 121 9.02 10.64 18.10
N PRO A 122 9.54 11.51 17.22
CA PRO A 122 8.72 12.15 16.19
C PRO A 122 8.37 11.15 15.09
N LEU A 123 7.09 10.88 14.92
CA LEU A 123 6.54 10.09 13.82
C LEU A 123 5.88 11.02 12.79
N PRO A 124 5.93 10.71 11.48
CA PRO A 124 5.26 11.50 10.45
C PRO A 124 3.75 11.62 10.67
N GLU A 125 3.14 10.58 11.25
CA GLU A 125 1.73 10.56 11.63
C GLU A 125 1.51 9.65 12.83
N SER A 126 0.51 9.95 13.68
CA SER A 126 0.05 9.04 14.73
C SER A 126 -0.85 7.95 14.14
N TRP A 127 -1.10 6.89 14.93
CA TRP A 127 -2.08 5.87 14.56
C TRP A 127 -3.47 6.45 14.28
N GLY A 128 -3.92 7.38 15.13
CA GLY A 128 -5.20 8.07 14.94
C GLY A 128 -5.27 8.86 13.64
N GLN A 129 -4.19 9.59 13.29
CA GLN A 129 -4.10 10.34 12.03
C GLN A 129 -4.13 9.41 10.81
N PHE A 130 -3.40 8.29 10.87
CA PHE A 130 -3.44 7.25 9.84
C PHE A 130 -4.86 6.70 9.64
N GLN A 131 -5.54 6.31 10.71
CA GLN A 131 -6.91 5.81 10.65
C GLN A 131 -7.87 6.87 10.08
N GLN A 132 -7.74 8.11 10.50
CA GLN A 132 -8.57 9.24 10.05
C GLN A 132 -8.41 9.51 8.56
N ARG A 133 -7.17 9.53 8.03
CA ARG A 133 -6.98 9.79 6.60
C ARG A 133 -7.51 8.65 5.73
N VAL A 134 -7.39 7.40 6.18
CA VAL A 134 -7.94 6.24 5.46
C VAL A 134 -9.47 6.27 5.48
N ALA A 135 -10.09 6.59 6.62
CA ALA A 135 -11.54 6.76 6.73
C ALA A 135 -12.05 7.84 5.78
N ALA A 136 -11.38 9.01 5.77
CA ALA A 136 -11.75 10.11 4.87
C ALA A 136 -11.59 9.74 3.38
N ALA A 137 -10.59 8.92 3.02
CA ALA A 137 -10.47 8.38 1.67
C ALA A 137 -11.64 7.44 1.34
N ARG A 138 -12.01 6.56 2.26
CA ARG A 138 -13.14 5.64 2.10
C ARG A 138 -14.45 6.40 1.87
N GLU A 139 -14.75 7.38 2.71
CA GLU A 139 -15.94 8.23 2.58
C GLU A 139 -15.99 8.96 1.23
N ASN A 140 -14.84 9.53 0.80
CA ASN A 140 -14.74 10.18 -0.50
C ASN A 140 -14.96 9.21 -1.67
N ILE A 141 -14.44 7.98 -1.59
CA ILE A 141 -14.64 6.96 -2.62
C ILE A 141 -16.10 6.55 -2.69
N GLN A 142 -16.75 6.32 -1.55
CA GLN A 142 -18.16 5.91 -1.46
C GLN A 142 -19.12 7.04 -1.83
N GLY A 143 -18.83 8.26 -1.42
CA GLY A 143 -19.69 9.42 -1.63
C GLY A 143 -19.72 9.94 -3.08
N ARG A 144 -18.70 9.66 -3.90
CA ARG A 144 -18.61 10.16 -5.28
C ARG A 144 -19.29 9.28 -6.34
N GLY A 145 -19.95 8.21 -5.92
CA GLY A 145 -20.68 7.31 -6.81
C GLY A 145 -19.74 6.40 -7.63
N GLY A 146 -20.34 5.67 -8.56
CA GLY A 146 -19.73 4.57 -9.32
C GLY A 146 -20.19 3.21 -8.77
N ARG A 147 -20.65 2.33 -9.67
CA ARG A 147 -21.11 0.98 -9.27
C ARG A 147 -19.94 0.04 -8.98
N ARG A 148 -18.82 0.24 -9.70
CA ARG A 148 -17.58 -0.52 -9.51
C ARG A 148 -16.39 0.43 -9.49
N VAL A 149 -15.78 0.57 -8.33
CA VAL A 149 -14.57 1.38 -8.14
C VAL A 149 -13.40 0.46 -7.88
N LEU A 150 -12.37 0.53 -8.73
CA LEU A 150 -11.10 -0.14 -8.49
C LEU A 150 -10.23 0.76 -7.61
N VAL A 151 -9.84 0.26 -6.44
CA VAL A 151 -8.96 0.99 -5.52
C VAL A 151 -7.64 0.24 -5.40
N ILE A 152 -6.52 0.92 -5.69
CA ILE A 152 -5.18 0.35 -5.60
C ILE A 152 -4.41 1.06 -4.50
N SER A 153 -3.91 0.29 -3.54
CA SER A 153 -3.27 0.80 -2.32
C SER A 153 -2.22 -0.17 -1.78
N SER A 154 -1.83 0.01 -0.55
CA SER A 154 -0.88 -0.81 0.22
C SER A 154 -1.56 -1.58 1.34
N GLY A 155 -0.81 -2.48 1.99
CA GLY A 155 -1.35 -3.39 3.00
C GLY A 155 -1.93 -2.70 4.22
N GLY A 156 -1.27 -1.65 4.74
CA GLY A 156 -1.75 -0.89 5.89
C GLY A 156 -3.10 -0.22 5.66
N PRO A 157 -3.24 0.65 4.64
CA PRO A 157 -4.53 1.27 4.33
C PRO A 157 -5.62 0.25 4.00
N MET A 158 -5.29 -0.86 3.31
CA MET A 158 -6.29 -1.92 3.05
C MET A 158 -6.81 -2.55 4.34
N GLY A 159 -5.93 -2.84 5.30
CA GLY A 159 -6.31 -3.35 6.61
C GLY A 159 -7.22 -2.38 7.36
N ALA A 160 -6.82 -1.10 7.42
CA ALA A 160 -7.62 -0.05 8.07
C ALA A 160 -8.98 0.15 7.38
N PHE A 161 -9.01 0.11 6.05
CA PHE A 161 -10.24 0.25 5.25
C PHE A 161 -11.23 -0.90 5.50
N ALA A 162 -10.73 -2.11 5.75
CA ALA A 162 -11.57 -3.29 6.01
C ALA A 162 -12.10 -3.37 7.45
N GLN A 163 -11.49 -2.64 8.39
CA GLN A 163 -11.87 -2.61 9.81
C GLN A 163 -12.95 -1.56 10.12
N GLN A 164 -13.20 -0.65 9.22
CA GLN A 164 -14.19 0.43 9.31
C GLN A 164 -15.50 0.03 8.64
#